data_dd1ddfd7256f2fb326e4ad03c72c10fd
#
_entry.id   dd1ddfd7256f2fb326e4ad03c72c10fd
#
_cell.length_a   1.000
_cell.length_b   1.000
_cell.length_c   1.000
_cell.angle_alpha   90.00
_cell.angle_beta   90.00
_cell.angle_gamma   90.00
#
_symmetry.space_group_name_H-M   'P 1'
#
loop_
_entity.id
_entity.type
_entity.pdbx_description
1 polymer ?
#
loop_
_entity_poly.entity_id
_entity_poly.type
_entity_poly.pdbx_seq_one_letter_code
_entity_poly.pdbx_strand_id
1 'polypeptide(L)'
;YSFHANIMRRINKKGSSIGLTAQYNDSKNDNNNFSISSTTYYQLKNSAGNDSILYRNQYSSNLSPNRQQGIGLMFSHPFSKKLHAQISYNLNYSKQKNDRNTYDLSGFMEETAVQPGYLPEGYEASYIDSLSNRSHSSTLQHGINLHFNYSDTIWNINAGVSVQPERRSLNQKTGLHRADTTLHSVGFQPMLFISWQKKKNRITLNYYGNTWQPSLYDLISPTNNSDPLNITRSNPNLKPTYNQSVRLEAQNTKEGLFATLNWNNRINSQTRAVIYNQQTGGRETYPVNINGNWNISGVFRYQKRIKDFNLSANAGGSFAQDVNLINENQSEQPERSATHNTGLNSDLRLSYQPKWGNLDLNGRWNFQHSSNSLLETDTYTRNYTFGLNGFADLPGGIQLRTDANYSFRNGTNIKKGEDDQIVWNASITWRFLKKKQAEISANWVDILSQQKNYFRGTMADGLYENHTQQIGSYFIVSVKYRFNQPLHK
;
A
#
# COMPACT_ATOMS: atom_id res chain seq x y z
N TYR A 1 8.89 6.75 -23.18
CA TYR A 1 10.12 6.17 -23.71
C TYR A 1 11.12 5.99 -22.59
N SER A 2 11.79 4.82 -22.51
CA SER A 2 12.83 4.56 -21.52
C SER A 2 14.08 3.99 -22.20
N PHE A 3 15.23 4.44 -21.76
CA PHE A 3 16.54 3.96 -22.17
C PHE A 3 17.38 3.71 -20.93
N HIS A 4 18.07 2.57 -20.88
CA HIS A 4 19.02 2.24 -19.82
C HIS A 4 20.24 1.56 -20.46
N ALA A 5 21.43 2.06 -20.13
CA ALA A 5 22.71 1.47 -20.53
C ALA A 5 23.59 1.27 -19.31
N ASN A 6 24.27 0.14 -19.25
CA ASN A 6 25.23 -0.17 -18.22
C ASN A 6 26.46 -0.81 -18.86
N ILE A 7 27.62 -0.21 -18.64
CA ILE A 7 28.90 -0.71 -19.11
C ILE A 7 29.79 -0.91 -17.89
N MET A 8 30.33 -2.12 -17.72
CA MET A 8 31.28 -2.45 -16.65
C MET A 8 32.56 -3.01 -17.26
N ARG A 9 33.71 -2.51 -16.81
CA ARG A 9 35.01 -2.97 -17.26
C ARG A 9 35.93 -3.27 -16.08
N ARG A 10 36.51 -4.44 -16.09
CA ARG A 10 37.61 -4.79 -15.20
C ARG A 10 38.88 -4.06 -15.64
N ILE A 11 39.56 -3.38 -14.70
CA ILE A 11 40.72 -2.52 -15.02
C ILE A 11 42.06 -3.09 -14.61
N ASN A 12 42.08 -4.15 -13.76
CA ASN A 12 43.34 -4.80 -13.38
C ASN A 12 43.15 -6.29 -13.07
N LYS A 13 44.25 -7.00 -12.94
CA LYS A 13 44.28 -8.44 -12.61
C LYS A 13 43.73 -8.74 -11.20
N LYS A 14 43.78 -7.78 -10.28
CA LYS A 14 43.22 -7.93 -8.92
C LYS A 14 41.69 -7.90 -8.89
N GLY A 15 41.05 -7.51 -9.98
CA GLY A 15 39.60 -7.54 -10.11
C GLY A 15 38.90 -6.20 -9.86
N SER A 16 39.66 -5.11 -9.75
CA SER A 16 39.03 -3.78 -9.70
C SER A 16 38.24 -3.49 -10.98
N SER A 17 37.11 -2.87 -10.86
CA SER A 17 36.23 -2.55 -11.98
C SER A 17 35.67 -1.13 -11.90
N ILE A 18 35.43 -0.57 -13.08
CA ILE A 18 34.72 0.70 -13.25
C ILE A 18 33.43 0.39 -14.01
N GLY A 19 32.34 0.99 -13.54
CA GLY A 19 31.04 0.94 -14.18
C GLY A 19 30.54 2.33 -14.55
N LEU A 20 29.89 2.42 -15.69
CA LEU A 20 29.17 3.61 -16.17
C LEU A 20 27.72 3.20 -16.40
N THR A 21 26.80 3.94 -15.82
CA THR A 21 25.36 3.78 -16.07
C THR A 21 24.80 5.07 -16.68
N ALA A 22 23.88 4.92 -17.61
CA ALA A 22 23.11 6.04 -18.16
C ALA A 22 21.64 5.61 -18.23
N GLN A 23 20.75 6.50 -17.80
CA GLN A 23 19.31 6.28 -17.85
C GLN A 23 18.58 7.50 -18.37
N TYR A 24 17.56 7.27 -19.14
CA TYR A 24 16.66 8.27 -19.65
C TYR A 24 15.23 7.72 -19.60
N ASN A 25 14.32 8.48 -19.03
CA ASN A 25 12.90 8.15 -19.01
C ASN A 25 12.09 9.40 -19.35
N ASP A 26 11.20 9.28 -20.32
CA ASP A 26 10.27 10.32 -20.73
C ASP A 26 8.86 9.74 -20.76
N SER A 27 8.01 10.24 -19.90
CA SER A 27 6.62 9.81 -19.76
C SER A 27 5.69 11.02 -19.80
N LYS A 28 4.54 10.84 -20.38
CA LYS A 28 3.48 11.85 -20.47
C LYS A 28 2.19 11.20 -19.95
N ASN A 29 1.57 11.84 -19.00
CA ASN A 29 0.23 11.50 -18.55
C ASN A 29 -0.73 12.61 -18.98
N ASP A 30 -1.83 12.22 -19.60
CA ASP A 30 -2.91 13.10 -20.05
C ASP A 30 -4.21 12.56 -19.45
N ASN A 31 -4.80 13.31 -18.55
CA ASN A 31 -5.98 12.90 -17.80
C ASN A 31 -7.05 13.98 -17.85
N ASN A 32 -8.23 13.59 -18.30
CA ASN A 32 -9.38 14.45 -18.42
C ASN A 32 -10.44 14.01 -17.42
N ASN A 33 -11.00 14.95 -16.68
CA ASN A 33 -11.97 14.66 -15.62
C ASN A 33 -13.17 15.60 -15.72
N PHE A 34 -14.36 15.02 -15.66
CA PHE A 34 -15.64 15.74 -15.51
C PHE A 34 -16.11 15.59 -14.05
N SER A 35 -16.52 16.68 -13.43
CA SER A 35 -16.98 16.72 -12.06
C SER A 35 -18.27 17.53 -11.96
N ILE A 36 -19.34 16.88 -11.48
CA ILE A 36 -20.61 17.52 -11.19
C ILE A 36 -20.89 17.35 -9.70
N SER A 37 -21.16 18.43 -9.00
CA SER A 37 -21.53 18.39 -7.59
C SER A 37 -22.55 19.47 -7.23
N SER A 38 -23.39 19.17 -6.25
CA SER A 38 -24.30 20.11 -5.63
C SER A 38 -24.10 20.06 -4.12
N THR A 39 -23.74 21.20 -3.53
CA THR A 39 -23.51 21.33 -2.09
C THR A 39 -24.57 22.25 -1.48
N THR A 40 -25.31 21.75 -0.53
CA THR A 40 -26.33 22.54 0.22
C THR A 40 -25.75 22.93 1.58
N TYR A 41 -25.68 24.22 1.84
CA TYR A 41 -25.24 24.79 3.11
C TYR A 41 -26.47 25.10 3.98
N TYR A 42 -26.77 24.25 4.95
CA TYR A 42 -27.92 24.42 5.83
C TYR A 42 -27.78 25.60 6.80
N GLN A 43 -26.59 26.00 7.14
CA GLN A 43 -26.29 27.13 8.04
C GLN A 43 -26.14 28.48 7.30
N LEU A 44 -25.95 28.44 5.98
CA LEU A 44 -25.84 29.63 5.15
C LEU A 44 -27.13 29.83 4.38
N LYS A 45 -27.75 30.98 4.54
CA LYS A 45 -28.98 31.33 3.84
C LYS A 45 -28.65 32.24 2.65
N ASN A 46 -29.35 32.05 1.55
CA ASN A 46 -29.33 32.97 0.43
C ASN A 46 -30.14 34.24 0.73
N SER A 47 -30.13 35.19 -0.20
CA SER A 47 -30.89 36.46 -0.06
C SER A 47 -32.42 36.31 0.13
N ALA A 48 -32.97 35.15 -0.23
CA ALA A 48 -34.37 34.81 -0.06
C ALA A 48 -34.66 34.03 1.25
N GLY A 49 -33.66 33.81 2.11
CA GLY A 49 -33.80 33.09 3.39
C GLY A 49 -33.76 31.54 3.27
N ASN A 50 -33.62 31.02 2.07
CA ASN A 50 -33.47 29.58 1.82
C ASN A 50 -32.04 29.11 2.01
N ASP A 51 -31.84 27.79 2.13
CA ASP A 51 -30.50 27.20 2.18
C ASP A 51 -29.68 27.57 0.94
N SER A 52 -28.43 27.94 1.15
CA SER A 52 -27.53 28.25 0.04
C SER A 52 -27.09 26.98 -0.68
N ILE A 53 -27.26 26.91 -1.99
CA ILE A 53 -26.88 25.78 -2.82
C ILE A 53 -25.75 26.22 -3.76
N LEU A 54 -24.62 25.53 -3.71
CA LEU A 54 -23.54 25.69 -4.65
C LEU A 54 -23.57 24.53 -5.64
N TYR A 55 -23.93 24.81 -6.87
CA TYR A 55 -23.84 23.87 -7.98
C TYR A 55 -22.55 24.08 -8.74
N ARG A 56 -21.89 22.97 -9.09
CA ARG A 56 -20.67 22.96 -9.91
C ARG A 56 -20.79 21.92 -11.01
N ASN A 57 -20.45 22.29 -12.21
CA ASN A 57 -20.24 21.41 -13.34
C ASN A 57 -18.91 21.82 -14.02
N GLN A 58 -17.89 20.98 -13.87
CA GLN A 58 -16.53 21.36 -14.26
C GLN A 58 -15.87 20.27 -15.11
N TYR A 59 -15.10 20.72 -16.07
CA TYR A 59 -14.17 19.90 -16.81
C TYR A 59 -12.74 20.31 -16.47
N SER A 60 -11.87 19.33 -16.21
CA SER A 60 -10.45 19.57 -15.99
C SER A 60 -9.62 18.70 -16.90
N SER A 61 -8.74 19.34 -17.67
CA SER A 61 -7.71 18.68 -18.48
C SER A 61 -6.37 18.83 -17.76
N ASN A 62 -5.69 17.72 -17.50
CA ASN A 62 -4.41 17.68 -16.79
C ASN A 62 -3.34 17.01 -17.64
N LEU A 63 -2.36 17.79 -18.08
CA LEU A 63 -1.22 17.35 -18.85
C LEU A 63 0.05 17.33 -17.98
N SER A 64 0.62 16.14 -17.76
CA SER A 64 1.74 15.93 -16.85
C SER A 64 2.90 15.18 -17.52
N PRO A 65 3.73 15.84 -18.36
CA PRO A 65 4.98 15.27 -18.83
C PRO A 65 6.03 15.22 -17.71
N ASN A 66 6.72 14.09 -17.62
CA ASN A 66 7.81 13.85 -16.69
C ASN A 66 9.02 13.28 -17.42
N ARG A 67 10.16 13.95 -17.29
CA ARG A 67 11.43 13.55 -17.87
C ARG A 67 12.47 13.33 -16.78
N GLN A 68 13.15 12.19 -16.84
CA GLN A 68 14.20 11.82 -15.90
C GLN A 68 15.46 11.42 -16.67
N GLN A 69 16.60 11.89 -16.21
CA GLN A 69 17.91 11.58 -16.78
C GLN A 69 18.86 11.27 -15.63
N GLY A 70 19.72 10.28 -15.82
CA GLY A 70 20.70 9.92 -14.81
C GLY A 70 21.99 9.40 -15.42
N ILE A 71 23.09 9.74 -14.78
CA ILE A 71 24.42 9.20 -15.08
C ILE A 71 25.00 8.72 -13.76
N GLY A 72 25.60 7.51 -13.76
CA GLY A 72 26.26 6.93 -12.61
C GLY A 72 27.66 6.45 -12.94
N LEU A 73 28.59 6.73 -12.04
CA LEU A 73 29.94 6.20 -12.05
C LEU A 73 30.13 5.32 -10.84
N MET A 74 30.71 4.14 -11.01
CA MET A 74 30.98 3.20 -9.96
C MET A 74 32.43 2.74 -10.07
N PHE A 75 33.12 2.68 -8.93
CA PHE A 75 34.41 2.02 -8.78
C PHE A 75 34.30 0.95 -7.70
N SER A 76 34.67 -0.27 -8.03
CA SER A 76 34.73 -1.40 -7.09
C SER A 76 36.13 -1.93 -6.99
N HIS A 77 36.62 -2.19 -5.76
CA HIS A 77 37.93 -2.73 -5.48
C HIS A 77 37.87 -3.92 -4.51
N PRO A 78 38.37 -5.10 -4.88
CA PRO A 78 38.54 -6.22 -3.98
C PRO A 78 39.83 -6.05 -3.17
N PHE A 79 39.74 -5.84 -1.87
CA PHE A 79 40.86 -5.83 -0.95
C PHE A 79 41.40 -7.26 -0.69
N SER A 80 40.49 -8.23 -0.73
CA SER A 80 40.79 -9.64 -0.61
C SER A 80 39.75 -10.48 -1.36
N LYS A 81 39.87 -11.82 -1.33
CA LYS A 81 38.85 -12.73 -1.86
C LYS A 81 37.50 -12.61 -1.12
N LYS A 82 37.51 -12.06 0.09
CA LYS A 82 36.33 -11.95 0.98
C LYS A 82 35.84 -10.53 1.15
N LEU A 83 36.69 -9.52 0.95
CA LEU A 83 36.34 -8.12 1.22
C LEU A 83 36.42 -7.28 -0.03
N HIS A 84 35.33 -6.61 -0.34
CA HIS A 84 35.19 -5.68 -1.45
C HIS A 84 34.68 -4.32 -0.91
N ALA A 85 35.15 -3.23 -1.52
CA ALA A 85 34.56 -1.91 -1.32
C ALA A 85 34.12 -1.34 -2.66
N GLN A 86 33.08 -0.57 -2.63
CA GLN A 86 32.52 0.14 -3.77
C GLN A 86 32.23 1.57 -3.39
N ILE A 87 32.68 2.49 -4.21
CA ILE A 87 32.23 3.89 -4.19
C ILE A 87 31.48 4.16 -5.49
N SER A 88 30.35 4.84 -5.39
CA SER A 88 29.62 5.28 -6.57
C SER A 88 29.11 6.69 -6.42
N TYR A 89 29.04 7.37 -7.53
CA TYR A 89 28.45 8.69 -7.69
C TYR A 89 27.37 8.63 -8.75
N ASN A 90 26.17 9.12 -8.40
CA ASN A 90 25.04 9.18 -9.31
C ASN A 90 24.55 10.63 -9.39
N LEU A 91 24.34 11.11 -10.60
CA LEU A 91 23.72 12.39 -10.88
C LEU A 91 22.37 12.12 -11.54
N ASN A 92 21.29 12.53 -10.88
CA ASN A 92 19.93 12.40 -11.40
C ASN A 92 19.31 13.77 -11.57
N TYR A 93 18.74 14.01 -12.74
CA TYR A 93 17.95 15.19 -13.04
C TYR A 93 16.54 14.78 -13.46
N SER A 94 15.55 15.31 -12.78
CA SER A 94 14.15 15.14 -13.16
C SER A 94 13.49 16.49 -13.40
N LYS A 95 12.61 16.53 -14.40
CA LYS A 95 11.79 17.70 -14.73
C LYS A 95 10.35 17.22 -14.94
N GLN A 96 9.45 17.79 -14.18
CA GLN A 96 8.02 17.51 -14.27
C GLN A 96 7.27 18.81 -14.53
N LYS A 97 6.32 18.75 -15.43
CA LYS A 97 5.29 19.76 -15.61
C LYS A 97 3.96 19.16 -15.16
N ASN A 98 3.08 20.02 -14.71
CA ASN A 98 1.72 19.67 -14.39
C ASN A 98 0.84 20.88 -14.73
N ASP A 99 0.20 20.81 -15.88
CA ASP A 99 -0.64 21.86 -16.41
C ASP A 99 -2.11 21.38 -16.33
N ARG A 100 -2.82 21.82 -15.30
CA ARG A 100 -4.25 21.58 -15.14
C ARG A 100 -5.02 22.82 -15.57
N ASN A 101 -5.85 22.67 -16.58
CA ASN A 101 -6.81 23.69 -17.01
C ASN A 101 -8.22 23.26 -16.56
N THR A 102 -8.94 24.15 -15.90
CA THR A 102 -10.30 23.89 -15.39
C THR A 102 -11.26 24.84 -16.06
N TYR A 103 -12.41 24.33 -16.48
CA TYR A 103 -13.47 25.02 -17.18
C TYR A 103 -14.81 24.85 -16.46
N ASP A 104 -15.61 25.91 -16.40
CA ASP A 104 -16.94 25.87 -15.82
C ASP A 104 -17.97 25.54 -16.91
N LEU A 105 -18.56 24.38 -16.82
CA LEU A 105 -19.61 23.94 -17.73
C LEU A 105 -21.02 24.26 -17.25
N SER A 106 -21.18 25.05 -16.18
CA SER A 106 -22.52 25.38 -15.61
C SER A 106 -23.40 26.11 -16.63
N GLY A 107 -22.78 26.90 -17.53
CA GLY A 107 -23.51 27.59 -18.60
C GLY A 107 -24.00 26.67 -19.74
N PHE A 108 -23.56 25.42 -19.75
CA PHE A 108 -23.88 24.42 -20.78
C PHE A 108 -24.70 23.26 -20.20
N MET A 109 -25.52 23.53 -19.19
CA MET A 109 -26.23 22.47 -18.42
C MET A 109 -27.13 21.59 -19.29
N GLU A 110 -27.80 22.15 -20.26
CA GLU A 110 -28.73 21.39 -21.14
C GLU A 110 -27.95 20.39 -22.00
N GLU A 111 -26.81 20.79 -22.53
CA GLU A 111 -25.95 19.94 -23.38
C GLU A 111 -25.22 18.85 -22.60
N THR A 112 -24.68 19.18 -21.40
CA THR A 112 -23.94 18.23 -20.56
C THR A 112 -24.87 17.25 -19.82
N ALA A 113 -26.11 17.62 -19.55
CA ALA A 113 -27.08 16.71 -18.95
C ALA A 113 -27.53 15.59 -19.91
N VAL A 114 -27.54 15.89 -21.23
CA VAL A 114 -27.94 14.91 -22.26
C VAL A 114 -26.82 13.94 -22.57
N GLN A 115 -25.55 14.40 -22.50
CA GLN A 115 -24.39 13.57 -22.76
C GLN A 115 -23.30 13.77 -21.68
N PRO A 116 -23.34 13.06 -20.57
CA PRO A 116 -22.31 13.12 -19.54
C PRO A 116 -20.92 12.84 -20.13
N GLY A 117 -19.97 13.74 -19.88
CA GLY A 117 -18.61 13.65 -20.43
C GLY A 117 -18.43 14.25 -21.83
N TYR A 118 -19.47 14.90 -22.38
CA TYR A 118 -19.38 15.68 -23.62
C TYR A 118 -18.83 17.08 -23.36
N LEU A 119 -17.96 17.56 -24.27
CA LEU A 119 -17.45 18.94 -24.25
C LEU A 119 -18.24 19.77 -25.27
N PRO A 120 -19.04 20.75 -24.81
CA PRO A 120 -19.79 21.63 -25.68
C PRO A 120 -18.88 22.48 -26.56
N GLU A 121 -19.35 22.92 -27.72
CA GLU A 121 -18.60 23.86 -28.57
C GLU A 121 -18.41 25.18 -27.82
N GLY A 122 -17.18 25.74 -27.87
CA GLY A 122 -16.85 27.01 -27.22
C GLY A 122 -16.61 26.92 -25.70
N TYR A 123 -16.53 25.73 -25.12
CA TYR A 123 -16.29 25.55 -23.67
C TYR A 123 -15.00 26.23 -23.19
N GLU A 124 -14.01 26.41 -24.06
CA GLU A 124 -12.71 27.05 -23.75
C GLU A 124 -12.89 28.49 -23.22
N ALA A 125 -13.96 29.17 -23.60
CA ALA A 125 -14.27 30.51 -23.10
C ALA A 125 -14.66 30.52 -21.59
N SER A 126 -15.04 29.37 -21.05
CA SER A 126 -15.40 29.18 -19.63
C SER A 126 -14.21 28.82 -18.73
N TYR A 127 -12.98 29.09 -19.16
CA TYR A 127 -11.76 28.83 -18.41
C TYR A 127 -11.74 29.54 -17.07
N ILE A 128 -11.43 28.81 -15.99
CA ILE A 128 -11.33 29.32 -14.63
C ILE A 128 -9.87 29.39 -14.20
N ASP A 129 -9.26 30.57 -14.25
CA ASP A 129 -7.85 30.76 -13.88
C ASP A 129 -7.59 30.41 -12.39
N SER A 130 -8.51 30.75 -11.49
CA SER A 130 -8.37 30.48 -10.05
C SER A 130 -8.38 28.99 -9.68
N LEU A 131 -8.97 28.13 -10.51
CA LEU A 131 -9.01 26.66 -10.32
C LEU A 131 -8.01 25.94 -11.22
N SER A 132 -7.35 26.66 -12.11
CA SER A 132 -6.31 26.14 -13.00
C SER A 132 -4.95 26.26 -12.35
N ASN A 133 -4.09 25.28 -12.61
CA ASN A 133 -2.75 25.23 -12.02
C ASN A 133 -1.72 24.92 -13.11
N ARG A 134 -0.69 25.72 -13.20
CA ARG A 134 0.49 25.45 -14.03
C ARG A 134 1.70 25.35 -13.13
N SER A 135 2.32 24.18 -13.09
CA SER A 135 3.50 23.97 -12.26
C SER A 135 4.64 23.31 -13.04
N HIS A 136 5.82 23.81 -12.82
CA HIS A 136 7.06 23.28 -13.37
C HIS A 136 7.99 22.99 -12.20
N SER A 137 8.33 21.74 -11.98
CA SER A 137 9.29 21.36 -10.96
C SER A 137 10.52 20.70 -11.59
N SER A 138 11.66 20.91 -10.98
CA SER A 138 12.89 20.19 -11.33
C SER A 138 13.64 19.79 -10.07
N THR A 139 14.28 18.63 -10.14
CA THR A 139 15.14 18.11 -9.06
C THR A 139 16.47 17.68 -9.66
N LEU A 140 17.55 18.23 -9.13
CA LEU A 140 18.91 17.78 -9.37
C LEU A 140 19.41 17.10 -8.09
N GLN A 141 19.70 15.83 -8.15
CA GLN A 141 20.14 15.03 -7.03
C GLN A 141 21.50 14.40 -7.30
N HIS A 142 22.41 14.56 -6.36
CA HIS A 142 23.70 13.89 -6.31
C HIS A 142 23.60 12.73 -5.34
N GLY A 143 24.04 11.55 -5.73
CA GLY A 143 24.11 10.37 -4.84
C GLY A 143 25.53 9.94 -4.66
N ILE A 144 26.08 10.07 -3.47
CA ILE A 144 27.42 9.58 -3.10
C ILE A 144 27.24 8.37 -2.22
N ASN A 145 27.68 7.19 -2.69
CA ASN A 145 27.45 5.93 -1.99
C ASN A 145 28.78 5.25 -1.70
N LEU A 146 28.94 4.76 -0.50
CA LEU A 146 30.05 3.95 -0.05
C LEU A 146 29.52 2.63 0.48
N HIS A 147 29.99 1.51 -0.06
CA HIS A 147 29.59 0.17 0.35
C HIS A 147 30.78 -0.71 0.62
N PHE A 148 30.68 -1.51 1.65
CA PHE A 148 31.62 -2.57 2.01
C PHE A 148 30.87 -3.89 2.02
N ASN A 149 31.43 -4.89 1.37
CA ASN A 149 30.91 -6.25 1.36
C ASN A 149 32.00 -7.19 1.85
N TYR A 150 31.71 -7.91 2.93
CA TYR A 150 32.52 -9.03 3.40
C TYR A 150 31.71 -10.32 3.27
N SER A 151 32.26 -11.32 2.60
CA SER A 151 31.59 -12.62 2.42
C SER A 151 32.57 -13.76 2.56
N ASP A 152 32.22 -14.71 3.43
CA ASP A 152 32.87 -16.01 3.50
C ASP A 152 31.87 -17.15 3.64
N THR A 153 32.27 -18.33 4.05
CA THR A 153 31.41 -19.52 4.15
C THR A 153 30.37 -19.43 5.30
N ILE A 154 30.57 -18.51 6.25
CA ILE A 154 29.78 -18.39 7.47
C ILE A 154 29.10 -17.02 7.54
N TRP A 155 29.83 -15.97 7.15
CA TRP A 155 29.38 -14.59 7.28
C TRP A 155 29.19 -13.92 5.93
N ASN A 156 28.11 -13.15 5.80
CA ASN A 156 27.91 -12.18 4.74
C ASN A 156 27.51 -10.85 5.38
N ILE A 157 28.37 -9.85 5.25
CA ILE A 157 28.21 -8.52 5.86
C ILE A 157 28.25 -7.48 4.75
N ASN A 158 27.19 -6.69 4.63
CA ASN A 158 27.13 -5.52 3.76
C ASN A 158 26.88 -4.29 4.62
N ALA A 159 27.76 -3.33 4.59
CA ALA A 159 27.61 -2.06 5.25
C ALA A 159 27.75 -0.94 4.24
N GLY A 160 26.92 0.07 4.34
CA GLY A 160 26.97 1.17 3.40
C GLY A 160 26.32 2.43 3.93
N VAL A 161 26.68 3.52 3.29
CA VAL A 161 26.06 4.83 3.52
C VAL A 161 25.88 5.54 2.19
N SER A 162 24.71 6.17 2.01
CA SER A 162 24.42 7.06 0.91
C SER A 162 24.15 8.45 1.45
N VAL A 163 24.80 9.45 0.86
CA VAL A 163 24.53 10.87 1.11
C VAL A 163 24.01 11.47 -0.19
N GLN A 164 22.86 12.14 -0.10
CA GLN A 164 22.11 12.58 -1.27
C GLN A 164 21.79 14.08 -1.18
N PRO A 165 22.77 14.97 -1.48
CA PRO A 165 22.49 16.39 -1.69
C PRO A 165 21.54 16.56 -2.89
N GLU A 166 20.52 17.39 -2.72
CA GLU A 166 19.58 17.69 -3.79
C GLU A 166 19.20 19.16 -3.82
N ARG A 167 18.95 19.64 -5.03
CA ARG A 167 18.36 20.94 -5.30
C ARG A 167 17.02 20.72 -6.00
N ARG A 168 15.96 21.23 -5.39
CA ARG A 168 14.59 21.15 -5.93
C ARG A 168 14.06 22.54 -6.21
N SER A 169 13.54 22.78 -7.41
CA SER A 169 12.93 24.03 -7.81
C SER A 169 11.49 23.81 -8.21
N LEU A 170 10.60 24.69 -7.80
CA LEU A 170 9.20 24.73 -8.21
C LEU A 170 8.86 26.15 -8.66
N ASN A 171 8.29 26.25 -9.87
CA ASN A 171 7.61 27.44 -10.35
C ASN A 171 6.14 27.05 -10.59
N GLN A 172 5.24 27.72 -9.87
CA GLN A 172 3.81 27.41 -9.91
C GLN A 172 2.98 28.69 -10.06
N LYS A 173 1.93 28.62 -10.86
CA LYS A 173 0.91 29.65 -11.00
C LYS A 173 -0.47 29.02 -10.83
N THR A 174 -1.29 29.59 -9.93
CA THR A 174 -2.71 29.26 -9.75
C THR A 174 -3.48 30.57 -9.59
N GLY A 175 -4.25 30.94 -10.60
CA GLY A 175 -4.87 32.27 -10.66
C GLY A 175 -3.84 33.39 -10.57
N LEU A 176 -4.04 34.31 -9.66
CA LEU A 176 -3.13 35.43 -9.36
C LEU A 176 -1.94 35.03 -8.49
N HIS A 177 -2.00 33.87 -7.85
CA HIS A 177 -0.93 33.40 -6.96
C HIS A 177 0.22 32.79 -7.74
N ARG A 178 1.42 33.18 -7.40
CA ARG A 178 2.67 32.62 -7.94
C ARG A 178 3.58 32.16 -6.81
N ALA A 179 4.19 31.01 -6.98
CA ALA A 179 5.25 30.51 -6.13
C ALA A 179 6.45 30.15 -7.00
N ASP A 180 7.60 30.73 -6.68
CA ASP A 180 8.88 30.42 -7.32
C ASP A 180 9.91 30.19 -6.20
N THR A 181 10.37 28.99 -6.05
CA THR A 181 11.23 28.62 -4.94
C THR A 181 12.24 27.56 -5.35
N THR A 182 13.42 27.68 -4.77
CA THR A 182 14.48 26.67 -4.85
C THR A 182 14.88 26.26 -3.44
N LEU A 183 14.86 24.97 -3.17
CA LEU A 183 15.21 24.36 -1.91
C LEU A 183 16.42 23.45 -2.07
N HIS A 184 17.29 23.48 -1.05
CA HIS A 184 18.44 22.60 -0.92
C HIS A 184 18.22 21.69 0.27
N SER A 185 18.47 20.41 0.11
CA SER A 185 18.37 19.42 1.18
C SER A 185 19.38 18.31 1.01
N VAL A 186 19.62 17.57 2.09
CA VAL A 186 20.53 16.43 2.08
C VAL A 186 19.81 15.23 2.63
N GLY A 187 19.74 14.17 1.84
CA GLY A 187 19.28 12.85 2.27
C GLY A 187 20.41 12.04 2.87
N PHE A 188 20.12 11.23 3.88
CA PHE A 188 21.04 10.30 4.53
C PHE A 188 20.44 8.91 4.60
N GLN A 189 21.15 7.90 4.11
CA GLN A 189 20.67 6.52 4.01
C GLN A 189 21.77 5.53 4.41
N PRO A 190 21.93 5.23 5.70
CA PRO A 190 22.78 4.15 6.17
C PRO A 190 22.11 2.80 5.97
N MET A 191 22.92 1.77 5.70
CA MET A 191 22.47 0.38 5.62
C MET A 191 23.48 -0.55 6.27
N LEU A 192 22.97 -1.58 6.94
CA LEU A 192 23.77 -2.66 7.49
C LEU A 192 23.00 -3.97 7.33
N PHE A 193 23.63 -4.91 6.65
CA PHE A 193 23.16 -6.27 6.52
C PHE A 193 24.22 -7.22 7.08
N ILE A 194 23.83 -8.06 8.03
CA ILE A 194 24.67 -9.09 8.59
C ILE A 194 23.92 -10.41 8.47
N SER A 195 24.49 -11.39 7.81
CA SER A 195 23.97 -12.76 7.75
C SER A 195 25.03 -13.73 8.26
N TRP A 196 24.68 -14.46 9.30
CA TRP A 196 25.43 -15.59 9.79
C TRP A 196 24.75 -16.88 9.37
N GLN A 197 25.48 -17.80 8.76
CA GLN A 197 24.97 -19.09 8.34
C GLN A 197 25.93 -20.20 8.74
N LYS A 198 25.43 -21.17 9.50
CA LYS A 198 26.21 -22.36 9.86
C LYS A 198 25.32 -23.60 9.78
N LYS A 199 25.68 -24.55 8.89
CA LYS A 199 24.88 -25.75 8.62
C LYS A 199 23.45 -25.37 8.19
N LYS A 200 22.47 -25.68 9.00
CA LYS A 200 21.02 -25.45 8.75
C LYS A 200 20.46 -24.21 9.47
N ASN A 201 21.31 -23.51 10.23
CA ASN A 201 20.93 -22.30 10.96
C ASN A 201 21.38 -21.08 10.17
N ARG A 202 20.51 -20.09 10.11
CA ARG A 202 20.79 -18.76 9.55
C ARG A 202 20.20 -17.70 10.46
N ILE A 203 20.98 -16.67 10.76
CA ILE A 203 20.52 -15.45 11.45
C ILE A 203 20.89 -14.27 10.58
N THR A 204 19.96 -13.37 10.36
CA THR A 204 20.14 -12.18 9.53
C THR A 204 19.67 -10.95 10.28
N LEU A 205 20.50 -9.93 10.33
CA LEU A 205 20.16 -8.59 10.82
C LEU A 205 20.23 -7.61 9.67
N ASN A 206 19.15 -6.85 9.47
CA ASN A 206 19.08 -5.73 8.54
C ASN A 206 18.79 -4.45 9.32
N TYR A 207 19.58 -3.42 9.09
CA TYR A 207 19.27 -2.05 9.45
C TYR A 207 19.24 -1.19 8.21
N TYR A 208 18.24 -0.34 8.11
CA TYR A 208 18.08 0.61 7.01
C TYR A 208 17.53 1.93 7.54
N GLY A 209 18.21 3.02 7.19
CA GLY A 209 17.77 4.38 7.45
C GLY A 209 17.49 5.12 6.14
N ASN A 210 16.48 5.96 6.09
CA ASN A 210 16.14 6.73 4.89
C ASN A 210 15.52 8.08 5.22
N THR A 211 16.01 9.13 4.57
CA THR A 211 15.46 10.49 4.64
C THR A 211 14.46 10.68 3.50
N TRP A 212 13.23 11.09 3.84
CA TRP A 212 12.19 11.47 2.91
C TRP A 212 11.96 12.97 2.98
N GLN A 213 12.13 13.64 1.87
CA GLN A 213 11.90 15.09 1.80
C GLN A 213 10.40 15.38 1.64
N PRO A 214 9.87 16.44 2.25
CA PRO A 214 8.51 16.90 1.99
C PRO A 214 8.31 17.19 0.51
N SER A 215 7.10 17.01 0.00
CA SER A 215 6.81 17.42 -1.37
C SER A 215 6.92 18.94 -1.51
N LEU A 216 7.31 19.44 -2.67
CA LEU A 216 7.35 20.90 -2.91
C LEU A 216 5.96 21.52 -2.83
N TYR A 217 4.93 20.76 -3.17
CA TYR A 217 3.54 21.18 -3.03
C TYR A 217 3.12 21.39 -1.58
N ASP A 218 3.52 20.46 -0.69
CA ASP A 218 3.24 20.60 0.74
C ASP A 218 3.97 21.79 1.39
N LEU A 219 5.10 22.21 0.81
CA LEU A 219 5.91 23.30 1.33
C LEU A 219 5.42 24.69 0.88
N ILE A 220 5.04 24.84 -0.39
CA ILE A 220 4.92 26.18 -1.02
C ILE A 220 3.74 26.35 -1.98
N SER A 221 2.88 25.34 -2.14
CA SER A 221 1.71 25.52 -3.01
C SER A 221 0.79 26.63 -2.52
N PRO A 222 0.20 27.40 -3.45
CA PRO A 222 -0.92 28.27 -3.10
C PRO A 222 -2.05 27.48 -2.46
N THR A 223 -2.82 28.13 -1.61
CA THR A 223 -4.01 27.55 -1.00
C THR A 223 -4.94 27.03 -2.10
N ASN A 224 -5.31 25.75 -2.00
CA ASN A 224 -6.30 25.17 -2.89
C ASN A 224 -7.70 25.26 -2.24
N ASN A 225 -8.55 26.11 -2.79
CA ASN A 225 -9.91 26.34 -2.39
C ASN A 225 -10.93 25.92 -3.47
N SER A 226 -10.52 25.03 -4.38
CA SER A 226 -11.39 24.51 -5.44
C SER A 226 -12.64 23.81 -4.87
N ASP A 227 -12.53 23.24 -3.69
CA ASP A 227 -13.66 22.79 -2.87
C ASP A 227 -13.73 23.68 -1.61
N PRO A 228 -14.74 24.55 -1.46
CA PRO A 228 -14.85 25.43 -0.29
C PRO A 228 -15.04 24.71 1.04
N LEU A 229 -15.49 23.45 0.99
CA LEU A 229 -15.63 22.61 2.18
C LEU A 229 -14.34 21.86 2.52
N ASN A 230 -13.35 21.84 1.62
CA ASN A 230 -12.10 21.11 1.79
C ASN A 230 -10.91 21.95 1.28
N ILE A 231 -10.56 22.97 2.03
CA ILE A 231 -9.43 23.85 1.71
C ILE A 231 -8.11 23.16 2.09
N THR A 232 -7.12 23.23 1.22
CA THR A 232 -5.79 22.69 1.49
C THR A 232 -4.75 23.82 1.43
N ARG A 233 -3.91 23.91 2.47
CA ARG A 233 -2.76 24.84 2.53
C ARG A 233 -1.43 24.09 2.55
N SER A 234 -0.39 24.76 2.14
CA SER A 234 1.00 24.34 2.31
C SER A 234 1.57 24.77 3.66
N ASN A 235 2.71 24.19 4.04
CA ASN A 235 3.48 24.57 5.22
C ASN A 235 4.97 24.64 4.88
N PRO A 236 5.57 25.84 4.79
CA PRO A 236 7.00 26.01 4.46
C PRO A 236 7.95 25.50 5.54
N ASN A 237 7.46 25.27 6.77
CA ASN A 237 8.26 24.84 7.91
C ASN A 237 8.40 23.32 8.04
N LEU A 238 7.92 22.54 7.07
CA LEU A 238 8.04 21.09 7.08
C LEU A 238 9.51 20.65 7.04
N LYS A 239 9.81 19.71 7.94
CA LYS A 239 11.12 19.05 8.04
C LYS A 239 11.09 17.71 7.32
N PRO A 240 12.25 17.23 6.82
CA PRO A 240 12.36 15.89 6.30
C PRO A 240 11.98 14.81 7.34
N THR A 241 11.30 13.77 6.89
CA THR A 241 11.01 12.58 7.68
C THR A 241 12.20 11.62 7.60
N TYR A 242 12.68 11.13 8.75
CA TYR A 242 13.68 10.09 8.79
C TYR A 242 13.08 8.77 9.27
N ASN A 243 13.09 7.77 8.38
CA ASN A 243 12.60 6.42 8.67
C ASN A 243 13.77 5.52 9.07
N GLN A 244 13.59 4.74 10.13
CA GLN A 244 14.53 3.71 10.58
C GLN A 244 13.82 2.37 10.62
N SER A 245 14.49 1.34 10.14
CA SER A 245 13.98 -0.04 10.14
C SER A 245 15.07 -0.99 10.59
N VAL A 246 14.76 -1.85 11.56
CA VAL A 246 15.58 -2.98 11.98
C VAL A 246 14.78 -4.25 11.77
N ARG A 247 15.36 -5.22 11.08
CA ARG A 247 14.79 -6.55 10.90
C ARG A 247 15.78 -7.61 11.35
N LEU A 248 15.37 -8.43 12.30
CA LEU A 248 16.05 -9.65 12.72
C LEU A 248 15.28 -10.86 12.19
N GLU A 249 16.00 -11.80 11.60
CA GLU A 249 15.46 -13.04 11.07
C GLU A 249 16.31 -14.21 11.56
N ALA A 250 15.67 -15.27 12.05
CA ALA A 250 16.31 -16.51 12.45
C ALA A 250 15.60 -17.69 11.77
N GLN A 251 16.39 -18.61 11.24
CA GLN A 251 15.88 -19.77 10.52
C GLN A 251 16.67 -21.03 10.88
N ASN A 252 15.96 -22.15 11.09
CA ASN A 252 16.52 -23.49 11.12
C ASN A 252 15.80 -24.37 10.10
N THR A 253 16.45 -24.65 8.97
CA THR A 253 15.80 -25.41 7.87
C THR A 253 15.66 -26.89 8.15
N LYS A 254 16.42 -27.46 9.12
CA LYS A 254 16.29 -28.86 9.52
C LYS A 254 15.04 -29.08 10.37
N GLU A 255 14.80 -28.19 11.31
CA GLU A 255 13.67 -28.29 12.22
C GLU A 255 12.42 -27.57 11.71
N GLY A 256 12.51 -26.86 10.56
CA GLY A 256 11.39 -26.11 9.97
C GLY A 256 11.00 -24.87 10.78
N LEU A 257 11.95 -24.26 11.48
CA LEU A 257 11.72 -23.08 12.32
C LEU A 257 12.12 -21.81 11.57
N PHE A 258 11.28 -20.79 11.70
CA PHE A 258 11.52 -19.45 11.18
C PHE A 258 10.94 -18.41 12.12
N ALA A 259 11.71 -17.38 12.42
CA ALA A 259 11.26 -16.26 13.25
C ALA A 259 11.73 -14.93 12.63
N THR A 260 10.87 -13.91 12.68
CA THR A 260 11.24 -12.53 12.34
C THR A 260 10.81 -11.58 13.41
N LEU A 261 11.61 -10.52 13.62
CA LEU A 261 11.26 -9.36 14.42
C LEU A 261 11.58 -8.12 13.59
N ASN A 262 10.62 -7.22 13.47
CA ASN A 262 10.78 -5.95 12.77
C ASN A 262 10.48 -4.81 13.73
N TRP A 263 11.29 -3.78 13.69
CA TRP A 263 11.05 -2.51 14.37
C TRP A 263 11.20 -1.38 13.36
N ASN A 264 10.23 -0.48 13.32
CA ASN A 264 10.23 0.70 12.48
C ASN A 264 9.93 1.93 13.33
N ASN A 265 10.62 3.02 13.06
CA ASN A 265 10.43 4.31 13.72
C ASN A 265 10.50 5.44 12.70
N ARG A 266 9.66 6.46 12.87
CA ARG A 266 9.61 7.65 12.02
C ARG A 266 9.83 8.89 12.85
N ILE A 267 10.92 9.60 12.56
CA ILE A 267 11.24 10.91 13.15
C ILE A 267 10.72 11.97 12.19
N ASN A 268 10.08 13.01 12.72
CA ASN A 268 9.41 14.06 11.94
C ASN A 268 8.42 13.50 10.91
N SER A 269 7.64 12.48 11.28
CA SER A 269 6.58 11.95 10.43
C SER A 269 5.64 13.07 9.97
N GLN A 270 5.23 13.04 8.72
CA GLN A 270 4.26 14.01 8.21
C GLN A 270 2.85 13.49 8.43
N THR A 271 1.99 14.35 8.95
CA THR A 271 0.54 14.15 9.07
C THR A 271 -0.18 15.41 8.62
N ARG A 272 -1.48 15.38 8.58
CA ARG A 272 -2.31 16.53 8.24
C ARG A 272 -3.04 17.02 9.49
N ALA A 273 -2.89 18.31 9.76
CA ALA A 273 -3.72 19.01 10.74
C ALA A 273 -4.99 19.50 10.04
N VAL A 274 -6.12 19.42 10.75
CA VAL A 274 -7.43 19.84 10.26
C VAL A 274 -7.99 20.89 11.18
N ILE A 275 -8.42 22.04 10.62
CA ILE A 275 -9.15 23.10 11.30
C ILE A 275 -10.55 23.15 10.68
N TYR A 276 -11.59 23.25 11.51
CA TYR A 276 -12.96 23.35 11.04
C TYR A 276 -13.45 24.80 11.05
N ASN A 277 -14.16 25.18 10.01
CA ASN A 277 -14.89 26.41 9.97
C ASN A 277 -16.33 26.17 10.47
N GLN A 278 -16.64 26.64 11.65
CA GLN A 278 -17.93 26.39 12.30
C GLN A 278 -19.13 27.02 11.56
N GLN A 279 -18.90 28.06 10.75
CA GLN A 279 -19.99 28.71 10.01
C GLN A 279 -20.37 27.94 8.74
N THR A 280 -19.38 27.41 8.02
CA THR A 280 -19.60 26.74 6.74
C THR A 280 -19.66 25.23 6.87
N GLY A 281 -19.21 24.65 7.99
CA GLY A 281 -18.95 23.22 8.15
C GLY A 281 -17.75 22.74 7.31
N GLY A 282 -17.06 23.65 6.64
CA GLY A 282 -15.86 23.35 5.85
C GLY A 282 -14.66 23.08 6.73
N ARG A 283 -13.70 22.36 6.18
CA ARG A 283 -12.42 22.06 6.84
C ARG A 283 -11.24 22.60 6.04
N GLU A 284 -10.26 23.05 6.79
CA GLU A 284 -8.97 23.42 6.25
C GLU A 284 -7.92 22.43 6.69
N THR A 285 -7.12 21.93 5.76
CA THR A 285 -6.13 20.89 6.00
C THR A 285 -4.75 21.39 5.58
N TYR A 286 -3.73 21.20 6.44
CA TYR A 286 -2.35 21.53 6.14
C TYR A 286 -1.39 20.47 6.69
N PRO A 287 -0.24 20.21 6.04
CA PRO A 287 0.72 19.23 6.47
C PRO A 287 1.56 19.76 7.64
N VAL A 288 1.87 18.90 8.62
CA VAL A 288 2.74 19.18 9.77
C VAL A 288 3.64 18.00 10.07
N ASN A 289 4.74 18.25 10.78
CA ASN A 289 5.56 17.17 11.32
C ASN A 289 5.12 16.78 12.72
N ILE A 290 5.12 15.49 13.00
CA ILE A 290 4.82 14.93 14.30
C ILE A 290 5.78 13.78 14.62
N ASN A 291 6.09 13.57 15.91
CA ASN A 291 6.93 12.50 16.40
C ASN A 291 6.11 11.51 17.23
N GLY A 292 6.62 10.28 17.33
CA GLY A 292 6.03 9.22 18.15
C GLY A 292 5.43 8.07 17.35
N ASN A 293 5.54 8.08 16.03
CA ASN A 293 5.09 6.99 15.17
C ASN A 293 6.13 5.87 15.11
N TRP A 294 5.80 4.71 15.66
CA TRP A 294 6.65 3.53 15.62
C TRP A 294 5.84 2.24 15.66
N ASN A 295 6.42 1.16 15.19
CA ASN A 295 5.84 -0.16 15.34
C ASN A 295 6.92 -1.24 15.54
N ILE A 296 6.55 -2.27 16.30
CA ILE A 296 7.29 -3.51 16.41
C ILE A 296 6.36 -4.65 16.00
N SER A 297 6.87 -5.60 15.23
CA SER A 297 6.10 -6.77 14.82
C SER A 297 6.99 -7.99 14.72
N GLY A 298 6.45 -9.15 15.06
CA GLY A 298 7.15 -10.42 14.99
C GLY A 298 6.28 -11.54 14.45
N VAL A 299 6.91 -12.50 13.80
CA VAL A 299 6.27 -13.73 13.33
C VAL A 299 7.15 -14.91 13.66
N PHE A 300 6.56 -15.94 14.20
CA PHE A 300 7.15 -17.26 14.38
C PHE A 300 6.41 -18.27 13.52
N ARG A 301 7.15 -19.11 12.80
CA ARG A 301 6.62 -20.19 11.96
C ARG A 301 7.33 -21.50 12.29
N TYR A 302 6.55 -22.55 12.37
CA TYR A 302 7.02 -23.91 12.48
C TYR A 302 6.36 -24.74 11.39
N GLN A 303 7.15 -25.53 10.67
CA GLN A 303 6.64 -26.47 9.68
C GLN A 303 7.39 -27.80 9.77
N LYS A 304 6.66 -28.88 9.94
CA LYS A 304 7.24 -30.23 10.05
C LYS A 304 6.41 -31.21 9.23
N ARG A 305 7.10 -31.96 8.39
CA ARG A 305 6.50 -33.09 7.68
C ARG A 305 6.90 -34.40 8.35
N ILE A 306 5.90 -35.24 8.66
CA ILE A 306 6.06 -36.56 9.26
C ILE A 306 5.25 -37.55 8.42
N LYS A 307 5.91 -38.30 7.53
CA LYS A 307 5.27 -39.18 6.55
C LYS A 307 4.21 -38.42 5.72
N ASP A 308 2.95 -38.82 5.82
CA ASP A 308 1.84 -38.23 5.10
C ASP A 308 1.22 -37.01 5.81
N PHE A 309 1.71 -36.70 7.00
CA PHE A 309 1.25 -35.53 7.77
C PHE A 309 2.18 -34.35 7.62
N ASN A 310 1.59 -33.17 7.42
CA ASN A 310 2.30 -31.90 7.44
C ASN A 310 1.64 -30.99 8.48
N LEU A 311 2.42 -30.62 9.49
CA LEU A 311 2.02 -29.67 10.54
C LEU A 311 2.63 -28.32 10.21
N SER A 312 1.81 -27.27 10.19
CA SER A 312 2.23 -25.88 10.07
C SER A 312 1.60 -25.06 11.18
N ALA A 313 2.42 -24.33 11.92
CA ALA A 313 1.99 -23.41 12.95
C ALA A 313 2.60 -22.04 12.71
N ASN A 314 1.80 -20.99 12.75
CA ASN A 314 2.23 -19.60 12.69
C ASN A 314 1.70 -18.87 13.92
N ALA A 315 2.53 -18.01 14.49
CA ALA A 315 2.11 -17.06 15.53
C ALA A 315 2.73 -15.70 15.19
N GLY A 316 1.95 -14.66 15.26
CA GLY A 316 2.40 -13.30 14.98
C GLY A 316 1.88 -12.32 16.00
N GLY A 317 2.63 -11.24 16.19
CA GLY A 317 2.24 -10.13 17.02
C GLY A 317 2.73 -8.81 16.45
N SER A 318 1.97 -7.75 16.67
CA SER A 318 2.36 -6.39 16.37
C SER A 318 1.91 -5.45 17.48
N PHE A 319 2.73 -4.45 17.75
CA PHE A 319 2.40 -3.35 18.62
C PHE A 319 2.87 -2.07 17.96
N ALA A 320 1.97 -1.09 17.84
CA ALA A 320 2.23 0.16 17.16
C ALA A 320 1.66 1.34 17.95
N GLN A 321 2.35 2.46 17.86
CA GLN A 321 1.84 3.77 18.25
C GLN A 321 1.75 4.64 17.01
N ASP A 322 0.54 5.08 16.70
CA ASP A 322 0.24 6.03 15.63
C ASP A 322 -0.18 7.36 16.25
N VAL A 323 0.59 8.40 15.95
CA VAL A 323 0.33 9.74 16.44
C VAL A 323 -0.14 10.63 15.30
N ASN A 324 -1.27 11.29 15.51
CA ASN A 324 -1.89 12.21 14.56
C ASN A 324 -2.34 13.48 15.27
N LEU A 325 -2.76 14.48 14.50
CA LEU A 325 -3.47 15.64 14.99
C LEU A 325 -4.95 15.48 14.66
N ILE A 326 -5.78 15.57 15.67
CA ILE A 326 -7.25 15.44 15.58
C ILE A 326 -7.88 16.73 16.09
N ASN A 327 -8.98 17.13 15.48
CA ASN A 327 -9.77 18.26 15.92
C ASN A 327 -11.19 17.78 16.22
N GLU A 328 -11.36 17.10 17.35
CA GLU A 328 -12.61 16.49 17.78
C GLU A 328 -13.69 17.55 18.09
N ASN A 329 -13.29 18.60 18.75
CA ASN A 329 -14.21 19.65 19.18
C ASN A 329 -14.46 20.72 18.12
N GLN A 330 -14.01 20.49 16.88
CA GLN A 330 -14.07 21.48 15.79
C GLN A 330 -13.48 22.84 16.21
N SER A 331 -12.44 22.80 17.05
CA SER A 331 -11.78 24.00 17.57
C SER A 331 -10.81 24.59 16.53
N GLU A 332 -10.29 25.78 16.81
CA GLU A 332 -9.30 26.42 15.94
C GLU A 332 -7.92 25.73 15.96
N GLN A 333 -7.66 24.87 16.96
CA GLN A 333 -6.38 24.17 17.06
C GLN A 333 -6.57 22.66 17.23
N PRO A 334 -5.92 21.86 16.37
CA PRO A 334 -5.95 20.42 16.50
C PRO A 334 -5.09 19.94 17.67
N GLU A 335 -5.54 18.90 18.34
CA GLU A 335 -4.86 18.27 19.46
C GLU A 335 -4.07 17.04 19.04
N ARG A 336 -2.99 16.76 19.78
CA ARG A 336 -2.18 15.57 19.54
C ARG A 336 -2.87 14.33 20.08
N SER A 337 -3.19 13.40 19.20
CA SER A 337 -3.83 12.12 19.50
C SER A 337 -2.85 10.97 19.29
N ALA A 338 -2.73 10.07 20.26
CA ALA A 338 -1.93 8.87 20.17
C ALA A 338 -2.83 7.63 20.25
N THR A 339 -2.79 6.82 19.20
CA THR A 339 -3.51 5.54 19.13
C THR A 339 -2.53 4.40 19.31
N HIS A 340 -2.80 3.52 20.26
CA HIS A 340 -2.05 2.30 20.48
C HIS A 340 -2.79 1.12 19.84
N ASN A 341 -2.12 0.43 18.94
CA ASN A 341 -2.66 -0.71 18.21
C ASN A 341 -1.89 -1.97 18.57
N THR A 342 -2.60 -2.99 19.05
CA THR A 342 -2.06 -4.32 19.34
C THR A 342 -2.75 -5.34 18.44
N GLY A 343 -1.97 -6.10 17.69
CA GLY A 343 -2.46 -7.20 16.87
C GLY A 343 -1.78 -8.50 17.26
N LEU A 344 -2.55 -9.56 17.48
CA LEU A 344 -2.03 -10.93 17.69
C LEU A 344 -2.74 -11.86 16.70
N ASN A 345 -2.01 -12.78 16.14
CA ASN A 345 -2.60 -13.79 15.27
C ASN A 345 -1.92 -15.15 15.48
N SER A 346 -2.69 -16.20 15.33
CA SER A 346 -2.17 -17.55 15.23
C SER A 346 -2.92 -18.35 14.17
N ASP A 347 -2.21 -19.23 13.52
CA ASP A 347 -2.75 -20.15 12.51
C ASP A 347 -2.10 -21.52 12.72
N LEU A 348 -2.92 -22.53 12.86
CA LEU A 348 -2.51 -23.93 12.98
C LEU A 348 -3.15 -24.71 11.85
N ARG A 349 -2.35 -25.45 11.10
CA ARG A 349 -2.81 -26.31 10.02
C ARG A 349 -2.20 -27.70 10.14
N LEU A 350 -3.05 -28.71 10.07
CA LEU A 350 -2.70 -30.11 9.98
C LEU A 350 -3.21 -30.65 8.64
N SER A 351 -2.29 -31.06 7.78
CA SER A 351 -2.61 -31.69 6.49
C SER A 351 -2.27 -33.16 6.53
N TYR A 352 -3.22 -34.01 6.11
CA TYR A 352 -3.02 -35.43 5.85
C TYR A 352 -3.10 -35.70 4.36
N GLN A 353 -2.03 -36.20 3.77
CA GLN A 353 -1.85 -36.34 2.30
C GLN A 353 -1.56 -37.78 1.91
N PRO A 354 -2.53 -38.70 2.04
CA PRO A 354 -2.39 -40.04 1.51
C PRO A 354 -2.41 -40.05 -0.01
N LYS A 355 -2.04 -41.19 -0.63
CA LYS A 355 -2.01 -41.34 -2.10
C LYS A 355 -3.35 -41.12 -2.78
N TRP A 356 -4.45 -41.28 -2.08
CA TRP A 356 -5.81 -41.21 -2.59
C TRP A 356 -6.51 -39.85 -2.29
N GLY A 357 -5.84 -38.89 -1.64
CA GLY A 357 -6.51 -37.63 -1.33
C GLY A 357 -5.68 -36.65 -0.51
N ASN A 358 -6.37 -35.67 -0.02
CA ASN A 358 -5.85 -34.66 0.92
C ASN A 358 -6.95 -34.28 1.92
N LEU A 359 -6.59 -34.11 3.16
CA LEU A 359 -7.46 -33.58 4.21
C LEU A 359 -6.70 -32.54 5.01
N ASP A 360 -7.20 -31.32 5.04
CA ASP A 360 -6.63 -30.18 5.75
C ASP A 360 -7.58 -29.74 6.86
N LEU A 361 -7.08 -29.68 8.07
CA LEU A 361 -7.71 -29.02 9.20
C LEU A 361 -6.94 -27.74 9.50
N ASN A 362 -7.63 -26.63 9.65
CA ASN A 362 -7.01 -25.38 10.05
C ASN A 362 -7.82 -24.66 11.14
N GLY A 363 -7.09 -24.04 12.05
CA GLY A 363 -7.65 -23.14 13.06
C GLY A 363 -6.90 -21.82 13.01
N ARG A 364 -7.62 -20.72 12.97
CA ARG A 364 -7.07 -19.36 12.97
C ARG A 364 -7.70 -18.54 14.08
N TRP A 365 -6.87 -17.78 14.75
CA TRP A 365 -7.26 -16.78 15.72
C TRP A 365 -6.59 -15.46 15.42
N ASN A 366 -7.37 -14.37 15.44
CA ASN A 366 -6.86 -13.01 15.32
C ASN A 366 -7.45 -12.16 16.45
N PHE A 367 -6.59 -11.41 17.11
CA PHE A 367 -6.94 -10.43 18.12
C PHE A 367 -6.44 -9.06 17.65
N GLN A 368 -7.29 -8.07 17.74
CA GLN A 368 -6.95 -6.68 17.51
C GLN A 368 -7.47 -5.86 18.68
N HIS A 369 -6.65 -4.95 19.17
CA HIS A 369 -7.01 -3.98 20.20
C HIS A 369 -6.49 -2.62 19.78
N SER A 370 -7.32 -1.61 19.86
CA SER A 370 -6.99 -0.23 19.56
C SER A 370 -7.51 0.64 20.68
N SER A 371 -6.63 1.47 21.26
CA SER A 371 -6.98 2.42 22.30
C SER A 371 -6.45 3.81 21.97
N ASN A 372 -7.27 4.82 22.23
CA ASN A 372 -6.93 6.22 22.04
C ASN A 372 -7.42 7.03 23.23
N SER A 373 -6.49 7.66 23.94
CA SER A 373 -6.80 8.41 25.17
C SER A 373 -7.53 9.72 24.92
N LEU A 374 -7.29 10.40 23.80
CA LEU A 374 -7.95 11.67 23.46
C LEU A 374 -9.42 11.42 23.07
N LEU A 375 -9.67 10.39 22.27
CA LEU A 375 -11.02 10.03 21.80
C LEU A 375 -11.76 9.13 22.81
N GLU A 376 -11.15 8.84 23.97
CA GLU A 376 -11.69 7.90 24.97
C GLU A 376 -12.17 6.59 24.38
N THR A 377 -11.52 6.14 23.29
CA THR A 377 -11.89 4.89 22.60
C THR A 377 -11.02 3.75 23.07
N ASP A 378 -11.66 2.64 23.38
CA ASP A 378 -11.03 1.36 23.68
C ASP A 378 -11.84 0.26 23.00
N THR A 379 -11.28 -0.29 21.91
CA THR A 379 -11.97 -1.27 21.08
C THR A 379 -11.12 -2.51 20.90
N TYR A 380 -11.76 -3.65 20.94
CA TYR A 380 -11.10 -4.92 20.61
C TYR A 380 -12.00 -5.80 19.75
N THR A 381 -11.35 -6.65 18.96
CA THR A 381 -12.02 -7.72 18.20
C THR A 381 -11.22 -9.00 18.31
N ARG A 382 -11.92 -10.13 18.38
CA ARG A 382 -11.37 -11.48 18.33
C ARG A 382 -12.11 -12.24 17.24
N ASN A 383 -11.38 -12.71 16.26
CA ASN A 383 -11.91 -13.50 15.15
C ASN A 383 -11.37 -14.91 15.26
N TYR A 384 -12.24 -15.88 15.12
CA TYR A 384 -11.92 -17.30 15.12
C TYR A 384 -12.43 -17.91 13.83
N THR A 385 -11.62 -18.74 13.20
CA THR A 385 -12.01 -19.49 12.02
C THR A 385 -11.47 -20.91 12.13
N PHE A 386 -12.35 -21.89 11.96
CA PHE A 386 -12.01 -23.30 11.88
C PHE A 386 -12.41 -23.82 10.51
N GLY A 387 -11.47 -24.42 9.82
CA GLY A 387 -11.68 -24.92 8.46
C GLY A 387 -11.36 -26.40 8.35
N LEU A 388 -12.16 -27.07 7.56
CA LEU A 388 -11.94 -28.40 7.06
C LEU A 388 -12.01 -28.32 5.54
N ASN A 389 -10.97 -28.70 4.83
CA ASN A 389 -11.03 -28.86 3.40
C ASN A 389 -10.32 -30.14 2.96
N GLY A 390 -10.77 -30.72 1.88
CA GLY A 390 -10.13 -31.91 1.39
C GLY A 390 -10.78 -32.47 0.14
N PHE A 391 -10.11 -33.46 -0.40
CA PHE A 391 -10.64 -34.27 -1.48
C PHE A 391 -10.22 -35.73 -1.34
N ALA A 392 -11.02 -36.62 -1.89
CA ALA A 392 -10.73 -38.03 -2.01
C ALA A 392 -10.95 -38.50 -3.45
N ASP A 393 -9.94 -39.14 -4.01
CA ASP A 393 -10.01 -39.82 -5.29
C ASP A 393 -10.49 -41.28 -5.08
N LEU A 394 -11.67 -41.56 -5.56
CA LEU A 394 -12.32 -42.88 -5.47
C LEU A 394 -12.08 -43.71 -6.75
N PRO A 395 -12.24 -45.05 -6.67
CA PRO A 395 -12.23 -45.87 -7.85
C PRO A 395 -13.25 -45.41 -8.92
N GLY A 396 -13.00 -45.70 -10.19
CA GLY A 396 -13.91 -45.32 -11.27
C GLY A 396 -13.76 -43.84 -11.75
N GLY A 397 -12.76 -43.12 -11.29
CA GLY A 397 -12.50 -41.73 -11.71
C GLY A 397 -13.37 -40.69 -11.01
N ILE A 398 -13.93 -41.03 -9.86
CA ILE A 398 -14.75 -40.14 -9.03
C ILE A 398 -13.84 -39.42 -8.04
N GLN A 399 -14.02 -38.09 -7.91
CA GLN A 399 -13.40 -37.30 -6.89
C GLN A 399 -14.48 -36.59 -6.08
N LEU A 400 -14.43 -36.74 -4.77
CA LEU A 400 -15.23 -35.97 -3.82
C LEU A 400 -14.37 -34.85 -3.27
N ARG A 401 -14.94 -33.65 -3.13
CA ARG A 401 -14.30 -32.52 -2.48
C ARG A 401 -15.26 -31.86 -1.51
N THR A 402 -14.74 -31.41 -0.38
CA THR A 402 -15.48 -30.64 0.61
C THR A 402 -14.62 -29.47 1.11
N ASP A 403 -15.27 -28.38 1.44
CA ASP A 403 -14.70 -27.21 2.09
C ASP A 403 -15.74 -26.65 3.06
N ALA A 404 -15.44 -26.68 4.34
CA ALA A 404 -16.32 -26.18 5.39
C ALA A 404 -15.53 -25.22 6.28
N ASN A 405 -16.04 -24.02 6.49
CA ASN A 405 -15.44 -23.01 7.35
C ASN A 405 -16.46 -22.49 8.34
N TYR A 406 -16.17 -22.64 9.62
CA TYR A 406 -16.89 -22.00 10.71
C TYR A 406 -16.13 -20.78 11.18
N SER A 407 -16.73 -19.61 11.13
CA SER A 407 -16.17 -18.39 11.65
C SER A 407 -17.11 -17.71 12.62
N PHE A 408 -16.53 -17.15 13.68
CA PHE A 408 -17.25 -16.32 14.62
C PHE A 408 -16.36 -15.18 15.11
N ARG A 409 -17.00 -14.10 15.53
CA ARG A 409 -16.35 -12.89 15.99
C ARG A 409 -16.96 -12.43 17.30
N ASN A 410 -16.13 -11.91 18.19
CA ASN A 410 -16.58 -11.16 19.36
C ASN A 410 -15.70 -9.93 19.57
N GLY A 411 -16.22 -8.93 20.28
CA GLY A 411 -15.50 -7.68 20.53
C GLY A 411 -16.43 -6.53 20.90
N THR A 412 -15.84 -5.34 20.93
CA THR A 412 -16.57 -4.11 21.23
C THR A 412 -17.66 -3.88 20.18
N ASN A 413 -18.88 -3.61 20.62
CA ASN A 413 -20.07 -3.36 19.77
C ASN A 413 -20.45 -4.53 18.82
N ILE A 414 -20.04 -5.75 19.13
CA ILE A 414 -20.44 -6.95 18.40
C ILE A 414 -21.34 -7.80 19.29
N LYS A 415 -22.59 -8.02 18.88
CA LYS A 415 -23.51 -8.90 19.58
C LYS A 415 -23.10 -10.36 19.38
N LYS A 416 -23.23 -11.16 20.44
CA LYS A 416 -22.91 -12.59 20.40
C LYS A 416 -23.74 -13.30 19.33
N GLY A 417 -23.07 -14.02 18.43
CA GLY A 417 -23.70 -14.78 17.35
C GLY A 417 -24.10 -13.96 16.11
N GLU A 418 -23.96 -12.63 16.14
CA GLU A 418 -24.33 -11.76 15.00
C GLU A 418 -23.51 -12.07 13.76
N ASP A 419 -22.22 -12.35 13.95
CA ASP A 419 -21.25 -12.61 12.86
C ASP A 419 -20.93 -14.11 12.70
N ASP A 420 -21.61 -14.99 13.43
CA ASP A 420 -21.38 -16.43 13.32
C ASP A 420 -21.89 -16.93 11.97
N GLN A 421 -21.06 -17.72 11.31
CA GLN A 421 -21.43 -18.34 10.03
C GLN A 421 -20.69 -19.66 9.82
N ILE A 422 -21.38 -20.60 9.18
CA ILE A 422 -20.80 -21.83 8.63
C ILE A 422 -20.99 -21.79 7.12
N VAL A 423 -19.90 -21.69 6.38
CA VAL A 423 -19.92 -21.80 4.92
C VAL A 423 -19.43 -23.18 4.54
N TRP A 424 -20.29 -23.97 3.96
CA TRP A 424 -19.99 -25.34 3.55
C TRP A 424 -20.25 -25.52 2.06
N ASN A 425 -19.19 -25.94 1.36
CA ASN A 425 -19.20 -26.26 -0.05
C ASN A 425 -18.87 -27.74 -0.25
N ALA A 426 -19.50 -28.39 -1.19
CA ALA A 426 -19.18 -29.76 -1.59
C ALA A 426 -19.23 -29.92 -3.10
N SER A 427 -18.42 -30.82 -3.62
CA SER A 427 -18.48 -31.16 -5.04
C SER A 427 -18.17 -32.63 -5.29
N ILE A 428 -18.78 -33.15 -6.32
CA ILE A 428 -18.46 -34.44 -6.90
C ILE A 428 -18.05 -34.25 -8.35
N THR A 429 -16.94 -34.84 -8.71
CA THR A 429 -16.42 -34.80 -10.09
C THR A 429 -16.21 -36.21 -10.58
N TRP A 430 -16.77 -36.54 -11.72
CA TRP A 430 -16.57 -37.83 -12.38
C TRP A 430 -15.83 -37.66 -13.71
N ARG A 431 -14.66 -38.31 -13.80
CA ARG A 431 -13.81 -38.32 -14.98
C ARG A 431 -13.86 -39.65 -15.62
N PHE A 432 -14.38 -39.71 -16.83
CA PHE A 432 -14.64 -40.94 -17.59
C PHE A 432 -14.05 -40.86 -19.01
N LEU A 433 -14.22 -41.91 -19.81
CA LEU A 433 -13.55 -42.17 -21.07
C LEU A 433 -12.07 -42.59 -20.99
N LYS A 434 -11.55 -43.13 -22.10
CA LYS A 434 -10.19 -43.69 -22.26
C LYS A 434 -9.15 -42.62 -21.95
N LYS A 435 -8.73 -41.99 -21.32
CA LYS A 435 -7.78 -40.92 -20.97
C LYS A 435 -8.42 -39.84 -20.08
N LYS A 436 -9.55 -40.15 -19.44
CA LYS A 436 -10.27 -39.19 -18.58
C LYS A 436 -10.57 -37.86 -19.32
N GLN A 437 -10.95 -37.97 -20.61
CA GLN A 437 -11.19 -36.82 -21.48
C GLN A 437 -12.49 -36.12 -21.18
N ALA A 438 -13.49 -36.81 -20.67
CA ALA A 438 -14.76 -36.24 -20.25
C ALA A 438 -14.82 -36.10 -18.73
N GLU A 439 -15.36 -35.02 -18.28
CA GLU A 439 -15.52 -34.67 -16.85
C GLU A 439 -16.93 -34.08 -16.69
N ILE A 440 -17.67 -34.62 -15.73
CA ILE A 440 -18.89 -34.01 -15.22
C ILE A 440 -18.64 -33.64 -13.76
N SER A 441 -18.96 -32.44 -13.38
CA SER A 441 -18.87 -31.99 -11.99
C SER A 441 -20.15 -31.34 -11.54
N ALA A 442 -20.53 -31.66 -10.31
CA ALA A 442 -21.63 -31.05 -9.57
C ALA A 442 -21.07 -30.36 -8.35
N ASN A 443 -21.31 -29.07 -8.22
CA ASN A 443 -20.80 -28.24 -7.15
C ASN A 443 -21.97 -27.59 -6.42
N TRP A 444 -22.03 -27.75 -5.11
CA TRP A 444 -22.98 -27.08 -4.24
C TRP A 444 -22.22 -26.06 -3.39
N VAL A 445 -22.53 -24.80 -3.58
CA VAL A 445 -21.89 -23.67 -2.89
C VAL A 445 -22.81 -23.19 -1.79
N ASP A 446 -22.24 -22.93 -0.62
CA ASP A 446 -22.94 -22.49 0.59
C ASP A 446 -24.20 -23.30 0.91
N ILE A 447 -24.02 -24.63 1.13
CA ILE A 447 -25.08 -25.62 1.37
C ILE A 447 -26.03 -25.17 2.46
N LEU A 448 -25.54 -24.47 3.49
CA LEU A 448 -26.31 -24.01 4.63
C LEU A 448 -26.92 -22.63 4.42
N SER A 449 -26.59 -21.95 3.32
CA SER A 449 -27.05 -20.56 3.00
C SER A 449 -26.76 -19.58 4.15
N GLN A 450 -25.58 -19.68 4.74
CA GLN A 450 -25.18 -18.86 5.90
C GLN A 450 -24.08 -17.85 5.56
N GLN A 451 -23.59 -17.81 4.33
CA GLN A 451 -22.56 -16.86 3.92
C GLN A 451 -23.07 -15.43 4.04
N LYS A 452 -22.37 -14.66 4.86
CA LYS A 452 -22.60 -13.23 5.04
C LYS A 452 -21.42 -12.45 4.46
N ASN A 453 -21.66 -11.53 3.55
CA ASN A 453 -20.63 -10.62 3.07
C ASN A 453 -20.72 -9.28 3.80
N TYR A 454 -20.17 -9.28 4.97
CA TYR A 454 -20.23 -8.20 5.92
C TYR A 454 -18.83 -7.87 6.41
N PHE A 455 -18.43 -6.63 6.24
CA PHE A 455 -17.14 -6.14 6.74
C PHE A 455 -17.36 -4.99 7.70
N ARG A 456 -16.78 -5.08 8.89
CA ARG A 456 -16.78 -4.03 9.90
C ARG A 456 -15.33 -3.73 10.27
N GLY A 457 -14.94 -2.47 10.23
CA GLY A 457 -13.63 -1.98 10.63
C GLY A 457 -13.76 -0.77 11.53
N THR A 458 -12.81 -0.59 12.43
CA THR A 458 -12.70 0.58 13.29
C THR A 458 -11.60 1.49 12.75
N MET A 459 -11.90 2.75 12.54
CA MET A 459 -10.96 3.81 12.19
C MET A 459 -10.77 4.75 13.38
N ALA A 460 -9.77 5.64 13.30
CA ALA A 460 -9.52 6.63 14.36
C ALA A 460 -10.70 7.57 14.60
N ASP A 461 -11.54 7.77 13.59
CA ASP A 461 -12.67 8.72 13.54
C ASP A 461 -14.04 8.02 13.53
N GLY A 462 -14.10 6.68 13.59
CA GLY A 462 -15.39 6.01 13.61
C GLY A 462 -15.38 4.52 13.29
N LEU A 463 -16.61 4.01 13.15
CA LEU A 463 -16.89 2.63 12.75
C LEU A 463 -17.26 2.62 11.24
N TYR A 464 -16.61 1.77 10.50
CA TYR A 464 -16.93 1.49 9.10
C TYR A 464 -17.60 0.14 8.96
N GLU A 465 -18.71 0.10 8.31
CA GLU A 465 -19.52 -1.10 8.08
C GLU A 465 -19.92 -1.19 6.61
N ASN A 466 -19.66 -2.32 5.99
CA ASN A 466 -20.02 -2.57 4.59
C ASN A 466 -20.77 -3.90 4.48
N HIS A 467 -21.98 -3.83 3.95
CA HIS A 467 -22.81 -4.97 3.60
C HIS A 467 -22.87 -5.11 2.08
N THR A 468 -22.43 -6.26 1.57
CA THR A 468 -22.54 -6.56 0.15
C THR A 468 -23.54 -7.70 -0.05
N GLN A 469 -24.53 -7.49 -0.88
CA GLN A 469 -25.49 -8.54 -1.21
C GLN A 469 -24.79 -9.64 -2.01
N GLN A 470 -24.98 -10.88 -1.61
CA GLN A 470 -24.44 -12.07 -2.27
C GLN A 470 -25.56 -13.01 -2.71
N ILE A 471 -25.23 -13.83 -3.69
CA ILE A 471 -26.05 -14.99 -4.06
C ILE A 471 -25.89 -16.00 -2.91
N GLY A 472 -26.98 -16.45 -2.34
CA GLY A 472 -27.01 -17.49 -1.31
C GLY A 472 -26.63 -18.86 -1.87
N SER A 473 -27.16 -19.94 -1.26
CA SER A 473 -26.87 -21.30 -1.71
C SER A 473 -27.25 -21.53 -3.18
N TYR A 474 -26.34 -22.10 -3.95
CA TYR A 474 -26.60 -22.45 -5.35
C TYR A 474 -25.86 -23.71 -5.77
N PHE A 475 -26.38 -24.33 -6.82
CA PHE A 475 -25.86 -25.59 -7.37
C PHE A 475 -25.46 -25.40 -8.84
N ILE A 476 -24.27 -25.86 -9.20
CA ILE A 476 -23.72 -25.76 -10.55
C ILE A 476 -23.36 -27.16 -11.06
N VAL A 477 -23.87 -27.52 -12.25
CA VAL A 477 -23.41 -28.66 -12.98
C VAL A 477 -22.57 -28.19 -14.15
N SER A 478 -21.39 -28.80 -14.31
CA SER A 478 -20.47 -28.48 -15.39
C SER A 478 -20.10 -29.74 -16.16
N VAL A 479 -20.05 -29.65 -17.48
CA VAL A 479 -19.58 -30.70 -18.38
C VAL A 479 -18.36 -30.16 -19.12
N LYS A 480 -17.25 -30.91 -19.08
CA LYS A 480 -16.01 -30.54 -19.73
C LYS A 480 -15.49 -31.70 -20.58
N TYR A 481 -15.11 -31.40 -21.80
CA TYR A 481 -14.44 -32.34 -22.67
C TYR A 481 -13.09 -31.78 -23.14
N ARG A 482 -12.03 -32.61 -23.04
CA ARG A 482 -10.68 -32.23 -23.46
C ARG A 482 -10.37 -32.85 -24.80
N PHE A 483 -10.24 -32.05 -25.83
CA PHE A 483 -9.77 -32.45 -27.14
C PHE A 483 -8.23 -32.47 -27.12
N ASN A 484 -7.63 -33.65 -27.16
CA ASN A 484 -6.20 -33.79 -27.40
C ASN A 484 -5.96 -33.94 -28.89
N GLN A 485 -5.63 -32.87 -29.57
CA GLN A 485 -5.15 -32.94 -30.95
C GLN A 485 -3.62 -33.14 -30.89
N PRO A 486 -3.04 -34.25 -31.37
CA PRO A 486 -1.61 -34.35 -31.47
C PRO A 486 -1.14 -33.33 -32.49
N LEU A 487 -0.22 -32.45 -32.07
CA LEU A 487 0.53 -31.60 -32.98
C LEU A 487 1.33 -32.55 -33.89
N HIS A 488 0.93 -32.66 -35.13
CA HIS A 488 1.78 -33.30 -36.17
C HIS A 488 3.08 -32.49 -36.22
N LYS A 489 4.20 -33.17 -35.88
CA LYS A 489 5.55 -32.68 -36.15
C LYS A 489 5.81 -32.60 -37.64
#